data_fe35691a15944a63587adf57f379377d
#
_entry.id   fe35691a15944a63587adf57f379377d
#
_cell.length_a   1.000
_cell.length_b   1.000
_cell.length_c   1.000
_cell.angle_alpha   90.00
_cell.angle_beta   90.00
_cell.angle_gamma   90.00
#
_symmetry.space_group_name_H-M   'P 1'
#
loop_
_entity.id
_entity.type
_entity.pdbx_description
1 polymer ?
#
loop_
_entity_poly.entity_id
_entity_poly.type
_entity_poly.pdbx_seq_one_letter_code
_entity_poly.pdbx_strand_id
1 'polypeptide(L)'
;MRKLKIILYILSILIYSNLSQANIEIKYKIGENIITNIDILNEQNYLIFLRPGINKLSKKEIEKISENSLIREIIKREELKKIYKDIEKIKLDKKLKKNLLN
;
A
#
# COMPACT_ATOMS: atom_id res chain seq x y z
N MET A 1 3.19 46.22 23.49
CA MET A 1 2.51 45.64 22.32
C MET A 1 3.40 44.71 21.46
N ARG A 2 4.70 44.88 21.42
CA ARG A 2 5.61 43.95 20.74
C ARG A 2 5.58 42.55 21.35
N LYS A 3 5.51 42.43 22.67
CA LYS A 3 5.45 41.12 23.36
C LYS A 3 4.19 40.33 23.04
N LEU A 4 3.05 40.97 22.81
CA LEU A 4 1.80 40.31 22.46
C LEU A 4 1.85 39.68 21.04
N LYS A 5 2.47 40.38 20.09
CA LYS A 5 2.68 39.86 18.73
C LYS A 5 3.61 38.67 18.69
N ILE A 6 4.65 38.67 19.49
CA ILE A 6 5.62 37.55 19.61
C ILE A 6 4.94 36.33 20.23
N ILE A 7 4.12 36.52 21.28
CA ILE A 7 3.36 35.45 21.92
C ILE A 7 2.35 34.82 20.94
N LEU A 8 1.65 35.62 20.14
CA LEU A 8 0.74 35.18 19.10
C LEU A 8 1.47 34.35 18.01
N TYR A 9 2.69 34.78 17.65
CA TYR A 9 3.51 34.08 16.65
C TYR A 9 3.98 32.70 17.17
N ILE A 10 4.45 32.65 18.40
CA ILE A 10 4.86 31.41 19.08
C ILE A 10 3.65 30.45 19.24
N LEU A 11 2.49 30.98 19.60
CA LEU A 11 1.26 30.19 19.72
C LEU A 11 0.82 29.60 18.39
N SER A 12 0.96 30.37 17.30
CA SER A 12 0.68 29.91 15.93
C SER A 12 1.58 28.75 15.51
N ILE A 13 2.87 28.82 15.81
CA ILE A 13 3.86 27.76 15.52
C ILE A 13 3.53 26.47 16.30
N LEU A 14 3.10 26.60 17.56
CA LEU A 14 2.70 25.46 18.39
C LEU A 14 1.46 24.73 17.87
N ILE A 15 0.53 25.45 17.25
CA ILE A 15 -0.68 24.85 16.65
C ILE A 15 -0.34 24.04 15.39
N TYR A 16 0.61 24.52 14.58
CA TYR A 16 1.04 23.81 13.37
C TYR A 16 1.78 22.50 13.65
N SER A 17 2.46 22.38 14.78
CA SER A 17 3.23 21.17 15.10
C SER A 17 2.37 19.96 15.51
N ASN A 18 1.10 20.16 15.84
CA ASN A 18 0.20 19.07 16.24
C ASN A 18 -0.55 18.40 15.09
N LEU A 19 -0.46 18.93 13.88
CA LEU A 19 -1.21 18.44 12.71
C LEU A 19 -0.50 17.35 11.91
N SER A 20 0.71 16.92 12.32
CA SER A 20 1.60 16.09 11.49
C SER A 20 1.73 14.63 11.91
N GLN A 21 0.88 14.11 12.78
CA GLN A 21 0.96 12.71 13.20
C GLN A 21 -0.08 11.84 12.47
N ALA A 22 0.25 11.44 11.26
CA ALA A 22 -0.37 10.27 10.66
C ALA A 22 0.22 9.03 11.35
N ASN A 23 -0.54 8.37 12.23
CA ASN A 23 -0.16 7.11 12.85
C ASN A 23 -0.20 6.01 11.79
N ILE A 24 0.98 5.62 11.29
CA ILE A 24 1.14 4.49 10.40
C ILE A 24 1.21 3.23 11.25
N GLU A 25 0.24 2.34 11.08
CA GLU A 25 0.15 1.08 11.78
C GLU A 25 0.23 -0.08 10.79
N ILE A 26 1.09 -1.05 11.07
CA ILE A 26 1.21 -2.26 10.26
C ILE A 26 0.05 -3.19 10.62
N LYS A 27 -0.80 -3.52 9.66
CA LYS A 27 -1.94 -4.41 9.82
C LYS A 27 -1.65 -5.85 9.45
N TYR A 28 -0.90 -6.07 8.36
CA TYR A 28 -0.57 -7.40 7.85
C TYR A 28 0.85 -7.44 7.32
N LYS A 29 1.48 -8.61 7.46
CA LYS A 29 2.77 -8.90 6.86
C LYS A 29 2.65 -10.21 6.08
N ILE A 30 2.88 -10.15 4.77
CA ILE A 30 2.82 -11.30 3.87
C ILE A 30 4.18 -11.43 3.18
N GLY A 31 5.00 -12.40 3.65
CA GLY A 31 6.39 -12.50 3.22
C GLY A 31 7.16 -11.22 3.56
N GLU A 32 7.72 -10.56 2.55
CA GLU A 32 8.41 -9.27 2.69
C GLU A 32 7.47 -8.06 2.52
N ASN A 33 6.21 -8.30 2.14
CA ASN A 33 5.23 -7.26 1.89
C ASN A 33 4.50 -6.87 3.18
N ILE A 34 4.36 -5.58 3.41
CA ILE A 34 3.70 -5.01 4.57
C ILE A 34 2.46 -4.25 4.10
N ILE A 35 1.32 -4.49 4.75
CA ILE A 35 0.09 -3.74 4.55
C ILE A 35 -0.15 -2.86 5.77
N THR A 36 -0.27 -1.56 5.55
CA THR A 36 -0.52 -0.57 6.60
C THR A 36 -1.99 -0.14 6.61
N ASN A 37 -2.40 0.55 7.68
CA ASN A 37 -3.73 1.18 7.76
C ASN A 37 -3.95 2.20 6.62
N ILE A 38 -2.90 2.88 6.17
CA ILE A 38 -2.97 3.84 5.06
C ILE A 38 -3.23 3.13 3.73
N ASP A 39 -2.60 1.98 3.50
CA ASP A 39 -2.83 1.16 2.32
C ASP A 39 -4.29 0.70 2.23
N ILE A 40 -4.86 0.27 3.36
CA ILE A 40 -6.25 -0.14 3.45
C ILE A 40 -7.20 1.04 3.16
N LEU A 41 -6.91 2.21 3.71
CA LEU A 41 -7.70 3.42 3.46
C LEU A 41 -7.67 3.82 1.98
N ASN A 42 -6.50 3.78 1.36
CA ASN A 42 -6.34 4.07 -0.06
C ASN A 42 -7.11 3.07 -0.92
N GLU A 43 -7.07 1.79 -0.58
CA GLU A 43 -7.82 0.75 -1.27
C GLU A 43 -9.32 0.93 -1.12
N GLN A 44 -9.80 1.32 0.08
CA GLN A 44 -11.21 1.66 0.30
C GLN A 44 -11.65 2.79 -0.64
N ASN A 45 -10.89 3.86 -0.72
CA ASN A 45 -11.19 5.00 -1.57
C ASN A 45 -11.20 4.60 -3.05
N TYR A 46 -10.28 3.76 -3.46
CA TYR A 46 -10.20 3.23 -4.82
C TYR A 46 -11.41 2.37 -5.17
N LEU A 47 -11.80 1.45 -4.29
CA LEU A 47 -12.96 0.57 -4.49
C LEU A 47 -14.27 1.35 -4.53
N ILE A 48 -14.43 2.36 -3.67
CA ILE A 48 -15.59 3.25 -3.67
C ILE A 48 -15.66 4.05 -4.97
N PHE A 49 -14.53 4.50 -5.48
CA PHE A 49 -14.45 5.20 -6.76
C PHE A 49 -14.87 4.30 -7.93
N LEU A 50 -14.41 3.04 -7.96
CA LEU A 50 -14.75 2.08 -8.99
C LEU A 50 -16.20 1.61 -8.92
N ARG A 51 -16.72 1.43 -7.71
CA ARG A 51 -18.07 0.89 -7.43
C ARG A 51 -18.76 1.75 -6.37
N PRO A 52 -19.44 2.84 -6.77
CA PRO A 52 -20.11 3.73 -5.79
C PRO A 52 -21.14 3.03 -4.90
N GLY A 53 -21.70 1.89 -5.37
CA GLY A 53 -22.65 1.08 -4.58
C GLY A 53 -22.07 0.47 -3.30
N ILE A 54 -20.73 0.38 -3.18
CA ILE A 54 -20.04 -0.11 -1.98
C ILE A 54 -20.31 0.81 -0.77
N ASN A 55 -20.58 2.09 -0.98
CA ASN A 55 -20.91 3.04 0.10
C ASN A 55 -22.15 2.64 0.92
N LYS A 56 -22.99 1.77 0.38
CA LYS A 56 -24.18 1.23 1.08
C LYS A 56 -23.82 0.20 2.15
N LEU A 57 -22.61 -0.36 2.09
CA LEU A 57 -22.12 -1.32 3.07
C LEU A 57 -21.66 -0.62 4.35
N SER A 58 -21.59 -1.36 5.45
CA SER A 58 -21.04 -0.84 6.69
C SER A 58 -19.54 -0.54 6.54
N LYS A 59 -19.02 0.34 7.39
CA LYS A 59 -17.60 0.70 7.39
C LYS A 59 -16.71 -0.52 7.60
N LYS A 60 -17.11 -1.45 8.48
CA LYS A 60 -16.40 -2.71 8.73
C LYS A 60 -16.35 -3.62 7.50
N GLU A 61 -17.45 -3.71 6.77
CA GLU A 61 -17.52 -4.52 5.55
C GLU A 61 -16.62 -3.97 4.44
N ILE A 62 -16.63 -2.65 4.26
CA ILE A 62 -15.76 -1.98 3.29
C ILE A 62 -14.29 -2.21 3.64
N GLU A 63 -13.93 -2.07 4.92
CA GLU A 63 -12.57 -2.31 5.40
C GLU A 63 -12.13 -3.75 5.12
N LYS A 64 -12.97 -4.73 5.43
CA LYS A 64 -12.69 -6.15 5.19
C LYS A 64 -12.53 -6.50 3.71
N ILE A 65 -13.37 -5.94 2.86
CA ILE A 65 -13.26 -6.11 1.39
C ILE A 65 -11.95 -5.51 0.89
N SER A 66 -11.55 -4.37 1.41
CA SER A 66 -10.31 -3.68 1.05
C SER A 66 -9.08 -4.46 1.50
N GLU A 67 -9.07 -4.99 2.70
CA GLU A 67 -8.02 -5.89 3.21
C GLU A 67 -7.86 -7.12 2.32
N ASN A 68 -8.96 -7.81 2.04
CA ASN A 68 -8.95 -9.00 1.18
C ASN A 68 -8.48 -8.70 -0.24
N SER A 69 -8.85 -7.55 -0.78
CA SER A 69 -8.40 -7.09 -2.09
C SER A 69 -6.88 -6.91 -2.13
N LEU A 70 -6.31 -6.23 -1.14
CA LEU A 70 -4.87 -6.02 -1.05
C LEU A 70 -4.09 -7.31 -0.85
N ILE A 71 -4.56 -8.19 0.03
CA ILE A 71 -3.95 -9.49 0.28
C ILE A 71 -3.92 -10.33 -1.00
N ARG A 72 -5.03 -10.38 -1.71
CA ARG A 72 -5.15 -11.11 -2.99
C ARG A 72 -4.22 -10.55 -4.05
N GLU A 73 -4.11 -9.24 -4.13
CA GLU A 73 -3.20 -8.56 -5.07
C GLU A 73 -1.74 -8.92 -4.79
N ILE A 74 -1.32 -8.91 -3.53
CA ILE A 74 0.04 -9.26 -3.12
C ILE A 74 0.35 -10.72 -3.45
N ILE A 75 -0.57 -11.64 -3.14
CA ILE A 75 -0.40 -13.07 -3.44
C ILE A 75 -0.25 -13.29 -4.95
N LYS A 76 -1.10 -12.67 -5.76
CA LYS A 76 -1.00 -12.75 -7.22
C LYS A 76 0.33 -12.23 -7.74
N ARG A 77 0.78 -11.11 -7.20
CA ARG A 77 2.06 -10.50 -7.59
C ARG A 77 3.25 -11.41 -7.25
N GLU A 78 3.25 -12.01 -6.08
CA GLU A 78 4.30 -12.96 -5.67
C GLU A 78 4.30 -14.22 -6.53
N GLU A 79 3.14 -14.76 -6.86
CA GLU A 79 3.02 -15.90 -7.77
C GLU A 79 3.51 -15.58 -9.18
N LEU A 80 3.15 -14.41 -9.70
CA LEU A 80 3.64 -13.95 -11.01
C LEU A 80 5.16 -13.79 -11.04
N LYS A 81 5.76 -13.27 -9.98
CA LYS A 81 7.22 -13.16 -9.87
C LYS A 81 7.90 -14.53 -9.95
N LYS A 82 7.36 -15.55 -9.30
CA LYS A 82 7.87 -16.93 -9.36
C LYS A 82 7.79 -17.49 -10.78
N ILE A 83 6.65 -17.31 -11.43
CA ILE A 83 6.45 -17.75 -12.83
C ILE A 83 7.43 -17.06 -13.77
N TYR A 84 7.64 -15.76 -13.63
CA TYR A 84 8.61 -15.02 -14.44
C TYR A 84 10.05 -15.51 -14.25
N LYS A 85 10.45 -15.77 -13.02
CA LYS A 85 11.79 -16.34 -12.72
C LYS A 85 11.97 -17.72 -13.37
N ASP A 86 10.96 -18.58 -13.30
CA ASP A 86 10.97 -19.90 -13.90
C ASP A 86 11.05 -19.83 -15.43
N ILE A 87 10.29 -18.93 -16.05
CA ILE A 87 10.32 -18.70 -17.50
C ILE A 87 11.69 -18.18 -17.95
N GLU A 88 12.27 -17.23 -17.23
CA GLU A 88 13.61 -16.71 -17.53
C GLU A 88 14.67 -17.80 -17.44
N LYS A 89 14.59 -18.63 -16.42
CA LYS A 89 15.49 -19.77 -16.23
C LYS A 89 15.39 -20.78 -17.39
N ILE A 90 14.18 -21.12 -17.82
CA ILE A 90 13.94 -22.00 -18.96
C ILE A 90 14.49 -21.40 -20.26
N LYS A 91 14.28 -20.11 -20.48
CA LYS A 91 14.83 -19.41 -21.65
C LYS A 91 16.36 -19.40 -21.65
N LEU A 92 16.97 -19.19 -20.51
CA LEU A 92 18.42 -19.20 -20.34
C LEU A 92 18.98 -20.58 -20.61
N ASP A 93 18.38 -21.65 -20.06
CA ASP A 93 18.77 -23.03 -20.27
C ASP A 93 18.69 -23.46 -21.76
N LYS A 94 17.62 -23.05 -22.43
CA LYS A 94 17.48 -23.26 -23.89
C LYS A 94 18.54 -22.55 -24.70
N LYS A 95 18.89 -21.31 -24.33
CA LYS A 95 19.92 -20.52 -24.99
C LYS A 95 21.31 -21.13 -24.79
N LEU A 96 21.61 -21.62 -23.59
CA LEU A 96 22.85 -22.31 -23.27
C LEU A 96 22.99 -23.64 -24.04
N LYS A 97 21.94 -24.46 -24.11
CA LYS A 97 21.91 -25.69 -24.92
C LYS A 97 22.16 -25.41 -26.39
N LYS A 98 21.52 -24.36 -26.94
CA LYS A 98 21.71 -23.99 -28.35
C LYS A 98 23.15 -23.58 -28.64
N ASN A 99 23.80 -22.86 -27.73
CA ASN A 99 25.20 -22.44 -27.90
C ASN A 99 26.20 -23.59 -27.72
N LEU A 100 25.86 -24.60 -26.92
CA LEU A 100 26.71 -25.77 -26.73
C LEU A 100 26.60 -26.80 -27.84
N LEU A 101 25.48 -26.82 -28.59
CA LEU A 101 25.23 -27.75 -29.70
C LEU A 101 25.71 -27.24 -31.06
N ASN A 102 26.10 -25.97 -31.13
CA ASN A 102 26.72 -25.35 -32.28
C ASN A 102 28.24 -25.24 -32.07
#